data_9734e4fef4285e3728584ad45e17b242
#
_entry.id   9734e4fef4285e3728584ad45e17b242
#
_cell.length_a   1.000
_cell.length_b   1.000
_cell.length_c   1.000
_cell.angle_alpha   90.00
_cell.angle_beta   90.00
_cell.angle_gamma   90.00
#
_symmetry.space_group_name_H-M   'P 1'
#
loop_
_entity.id
_entity.type
_entity.pdbx_description
1 polymer ?
#
loop_
_entity_poly.entity_id
_entity_poly.type
_entity_poly.pdbx_seq_one_letter_code
_entity_poly.pdbx_strand_id
1 'polypeptide(L)'
;MSEEVQSDVKRFLDRLDERVAERLAAQGTEPSWIAARRQAGAARFEALGFPHRRIEEWKYTDVRAIARGDFRLATDADFSPATAARLTLPVEAHRLTFVDGVFAPALSRLDDLPGGVQLVPLSRALEENHEAVGGPLGRLTGVEFSPFAALNTAFMEEGAVLRLAPGTVVEKPIILQFLSRAGEAPVMSHPRILLEMAGRSQATVIEHHVGEEQAANFTNLVEEIILDRGAILTHYKLQEAPLGDLHVASIHIEQARDSRYTSFNLNLGGGLVRNDLVAELNGQGAETHFNGLFYGQGRQHVDNHTLVNHNAPHTFSHENYKGILDDRAHGVFNGKVIVKRDSQKIEAEQSNANLLLSDRAEIDTKPELEIYADDVKCAHGATTGQLDEEAVFALRTRGIDAQTARGLLTLAFAGEVLEQVDLDAIAERVELAVAGKLPERFNLAGLVETAAALNEE
;
A
#
# COMPACT_ATOMS: atom_id res chain seq x y z
N MET A 1 -11.56 -3.54 -28.06
CA MET A 1 -11.54 -4.63 -27.04
C MET A 1 -11.93 -5.95 -27.71
N SER A 2 -11.31 -7.07 -27.30
CA SER A 2 -11.76 -8.40 -27.76
C SER A 2 -13.09 -8.76 -27.05
N GLU A 3 -13.86 -9.70 -27.62
CA GLU A 3 -15.12 -10.19 -27.01
C GLU A 3 -14.86 -10.74 -25.59
N GLU A 4 -13.72 -11.37 -25.34
CA GLU A 4 -13.32 -11.92 -24.04
C GLU A 4 -13.17 -10.79 -23.00
N VAL A 5 -12.47 -9.69 -23.35
CA VAL A 5 -12.31 -8.53 -22.45
C VAL A 5 -13.63 -7.85 -22.13
N GLN A 6 -14.52 -7.74 -23.11
CA GLN A 6 -15.86 -7.21 -22.90
C GLN A 6 -16.69 -8.09 -21.95
N SER A 7 -16.58 -9.42 -22.08
CA SER A 7 -17.23 -10.37 -21.18
C SER A 7 -16.72 -10.23 -19.74
N ASP A 8 -15.40 -10.09 -19.56
CA ASP A 8 -14.79 -9.93 -18.23
C ASP A 8 -15.24 -8.62 -17.57
N VAL A 9 -15.24 -7.49 -18.30
CA VAL A 9 -15.72 -6.20 -17.80
C VAL A 9 -17.19 -6.27 -17.41
N LYS A 10 -18.04 -6.84 -18.28
CA LYS A 10 -19.47 -6.97 -18.03
C LYS A 10 -19.75 -7.73 -16.74
N ARG A 11 -19.08 -8.86 -16.52
CA ARG A 11 -19.26 -9.67 -15.30
C ARG A 11 -19.03 -8.85 -14.02
N PHE A 12 -18.02 -7.97 -13.98
CA PHE A 12 -17.77 -7.07 -12.85
C PHE A 12 -18.89 -6.05 -12.70
N LEU A 13 -19.35 -5.42 -13.79
CA LEU A 13 -20.41 -4.42 -13.75
C LEU A 13 -21.75 -5.04 -13.35
N ASP A 14 -22.08 -6.25 -13.79
CA ASP A 14 -23.29 -6.96 -13.38
C ASP A 14 -23.34 -7.14 -11.83
N ARG A 15 -22.18 -7.41 -11.18
CA ARG A 15 -22.09 -7.47 -9.71
C ARG A 15 -22.33 -6.12 -9.03
N LEU A 16 -21.89 -5.02 -9.65
CA LEU A 16 -22.21 -3.68 -9.16
C LEU A 16 -23.70 -3.42 -9.17
N ASP A 17 -24.39 -3.73 -10.28
CA ASP A 17 -25.84 -3.52 -10.41
C ASP A 17 -26.61 -4.33 -9.37
N GLU A 18 -26.26 -5.60 -9.15
CA GLU A 18 -26.84 -6.44 -8.09
C GLU A 18 -26.68 -5.78 -6.71
N ARG A 19 -25.47 -5.32 -6.36
CA ARG A 19 -25.17 -4.72 -5.06
C ARG A 19 -25.87 -3.38 -4.84
N VAL A 20 -25.93 -2.53 -5.86
CA VAL A 20 -26.65 -1.25 -5.79
C VAL A 20 -28.15 -1.50 -5.56
N ALA A 21 -28.74 -2.48 -6.25
CA ALA A 21 -30.14 -2.84 -6.07
C ALA A 21 -30.42 -3.35 -4.63
N GLU A 22 -29.58 -4.21 -4.07
CA GLU A 22 -29.69 -4.69 -2.68
C GLU A 22 -29.64 -3.53 -1.68
N ARG A 23 -28.68 -2.60 -1.84
CA ARG A 23 -28.50 -1.47 -0.95
C ARG A 23 -29.67 -0.49 -1.01
N LEU A 24 -30.14 -0.15 -2.20
CA LEU A 24 -31.31 0.73 -2.34
C LEU A 24 -32.57 0.13 -1.72
N ALA A 25 -32.72 -1.20 -1.79
CA ALA A 25 -33.80 -1.89 -1.12
C ALA A 25 -33.70 -1.84 0.42
N ALA A 26 -32.47 -1.82 0.97
CA ALA A 26 -32.21 -1.84 2.41
C ALA A 26 -32.16 -0.43 3.05
N GLN A 27 -31.64 0.58 2.37
CA GLN A 27 -31.25 1.87 2.96
C GLN A 27 -31.95 3.10 2.34
N GLY A 28 -32.72 2.95 1.26
CA GLY A 28 -33.36 4.07 0.58
C GLY A 28 -32.49 4.73 -0.50
N THR A 29 -32.71 6.04 -0.78
CA THR A 29 -32.06 6.75 -1.89
C THR A 29 -30.63 7.19 -1.57
N GLU A 30 -29.70 6.89 -2.48
CA GLU A 30 -28.33 7.39 -2.45
C GLU A 30 -28.29 8.89 -2.86
N PRO A 31 -27.38 9.69 -2.27
CA PRO A 31 -27.15 11.05 -2.76
C PRO A 31 -26.79 11.06 -4.26
N SER A 32 -27.42 11.95 -5.01
CA SER A 32 -27.35 11.98 -6.48
C SER A 32 -25.91 12.13 -7.01
N TRP A 33 -25.03 12.84 -6.29
CA TRP A 33 -23.63 13.01 -6.68
C TRP A 33 -22.81 11.72 -6.54
N ILE A 34 -23.12 10.84 -5.57
CA ILE A 34 -22.48 9.53 -5.42
C ILE A 34 -22.91 8.62 -6.57
N ALA A 35 -24.22 8.55 -6.84
CA ALA A 35 -24.75 7.79 -7.96
C ALA A 35 -24.13 8.23 -9.30
N ALA A 36 -23.99 9.54 -9.52
CA ALA A 36 -23.35 10.07 -10.72
C ALA A 36 -21.87 9.67 -10.82
N ARG A 37 -21.11 9.67 -9.70
CA ARG A 37 -19.71 9.22 -9.68
C ARG A 37 -19.58 7.74 -9.96
N ARG A 38 -20.44 6.91 -9.37
CA ARG A 38 -20.43 5.46 -9.63
C ARG A 38 -20.70 5.17 -11.10
N GLN A 39 -21.68 5.84 -11.69
CA GLN A 39 -21.99 5.72 -13.11
C GLN A 39 -20.82 6.15 -14.00
N ALA A 40 -20.15 7.26 -13.66
CA ALA A 40 -18.96 7.71 -14.37
C ALA A 40 -17.82 6.68 -14.25
N GLY A 41 -17.60 6.12 -13.06
CA GLY A 41 -16.63 5.05 -12.82
C GLY A 41 -16.92 3.80 -13.65
N ALA A 42 -18.17 3.32 -13.63
CA ALA A 42 -18.60 2.16 -14.40
C ALA A 42 -18.43 2.38 -15.91
N ALA A 43 -18.91 3.51 -16.44
CA ALA A 43 -18.78 3.86 -17.86
C ALA A 43 -17.31 3.97 -18.27
N ARG A 44 -16.45 4.55 -17.41
CA ARG A 44 -15.02 4.65 -17.70
C ARG A 44 -14.33 3.30 -17.68
N PHE A 45 -14.62 2.44 -16.69
CA PHE A 45 -14.11 1.08 -16.63
C PHE A 45 -14.57 0.25 -17.84
N GLU A 46 -15.84 0.37 -18.25
CA GLU A 46 -16.35 -0.28 -19.45
C GLU A 46 -15.59 0.16 -20.71
N ALA A 47 -15.28 1.44 -20.82
CA ALA A 47 -14.53 1.98 -21.96
C ALA A 47 -13.05 1.54 -21.99
N LEU A 48 -12.38 1.46 -20.83
CA LEU A 48 -10.98 1.10 -20.71
C LEU A 48 -10.76 -0.43 -20.70
N GLY A 49 -11.61 -1.17 -19.99
CA GLY A 49 -11.40 -2.56 -19.66
C GLY A 49 -10.24 -2.79 -18.69
N PHE A 50 -9.92 -4.04 -18.43
CA PHE A 50 -8.74 -4.39 -17.65
C PHE A 50 -7.46 -4.05 -18.41
N PRO A 51 -6.43 -3.52 -17.72
CA PRO A 51 -5.16 -3.21 -18.36
C PRO A 51 -4.45 -4.48 -18.84
N HIS A 52 -3.61 -4.33 -19.84
CA HIS A 52 -2.89 -5.45 -20.44
C HIS A 52 -1.42 -5.07 -20.68
N ARG A 53 -0.55 -6.06 -20.80
CA ARG A 53 0.91 -5.93 -20.92
C ARG A 53 1.43 -5.13 -22.13
N ARG A 54 0.56 -4.60 -23.01
CA ARG A 54 0.93 -3.66 -24.08
C ARG A 54 0.83 -2.20 -23.65
N ILE A 55 0.23 -1.93 -22.49
CA ILE A 55 0.22 -0.62 -21.84
C ILE A 55 1.53 -0.52 -21.08
N GLU A 56 2.30 0.55 -21.26
CA GLU A 56 3.65 0.69 -20.71
C GLU A 56 3.65 0.53 -19.17
N GLU A 57 2.72 1.16 -18.49
CA GLU A 57 2.57 1.13 -17.04
C GLU A 57 2.19 -0.26 -16.49
N TRP A 58 1.72 -1.16 -17.39
CA TRP A 58 1.28 -2.53 -17.04
C TRP A 58 2.09 -3.61 -17.73
N LYS A 59 3.20 -3.25 -18.37
CA LYS A 59 4.02 -4.14 -19.21
C LYS A 59 4.47 -5.39 -18.45
N TYR A 60 4.83 -5.23 -17.19
CA TYR A 60 5.35 -6.30 -16.34
C TYR A 60 4.29 -7.01 -15.49
N THR A 61 3.08 -6.45 -15.38
CA THR A 61 2.04 -6.95 -14.48
C THR A 61 0.83 -7.51 -15.25
N ASP A 62 0.56 -8.78 -15.00
CA ASP A 62 -0.54 -9.52 -15.62
C ASP A 62 -1.74 -9.61 -14.67
N VAL A 63 -2.82 -8.92 -15.00
CA VAL A 63 -4.04 -8.86 -14.18
C VAL A 63 -5.11 -9.88 -14.58
N ARG A 64 -4.79 -10.89 -15.41
CA ARG A 64 -5.76 -11.89 -15.85
C ARG A 64 -6.35 -12.70 -14.70
N ALA A 65 -5.62 -12.89 -13.60
CA ALA A 65 -6.13 -13.53 -12.39
C ALA A 65 -7.29 -12.73 -11.80
N ILE A 66 -7.19 -11.39 -11.79
CA ILE A 66 -8.28 -10.49 -11.37
C ILE A 66 -9.41 -10.54 -12.39
N ALA A 67 -9.10 -10.30 -13.68
CA ALA A 67 -10.11 -10.21 -14.74
C ALA A 67 -10.97 -11.49 -14.88
N ARG A 68 -10.40 -12.65 -14.63
CA ARG A 68 -11.10 -13.97 -14.74
C ARG A 68 -11.63 -14.49 -13.41
N GLY A 69 -11.29 -13.86 -12.31
CA GLY A 69 -11.75 -14.27 -10.98
C GLY A 69 -13.28 -14.17 -10.86
N ASP A 70 -13.90 -15.14 -10.21
CA ASP A 70 -15.34 -15.14 -9.92
C ASP A 70 -15.57 -14.58 -8.50
N PHE A 71 -15.21 -13.31 -8.32
CA PHE A 71 -15.34 -12.62 -7.05
C PHE A 71 -16.78 -12.19 -6.78
N ARG A 72 -17.20 -12.29 -5.50
CA ARG A 72 -18.46 -11.75 -5.00
C ARG A 72 -18.18 -10.50 -4.16
N LEU A 73 -19.21 -9.71 -3.89
CA LEU A 73 -19.15 -8.64 -2.90
C LEU A 73 -19.54 -9.20 -1.52
N ALA A 74 -18.81 -8.82 -0.48
CA ALA A 74 -19.17 -9.19 0.88
C ALA A 74 -20.43 -8.44 1.32
N THR A 75 -21.27 -9.11 2.12
CA THR A 75 -22.50 -8.57 2.66
C THR A 75 -22.46 -8.40 4.18
N ASP A 76 -21.50 -9.00 4.84
CA ASP A 76 -21.31 -8.98 6.29
C ASP A 76 -19.82 -8.87 6.66
N ALA A 77 -19.57 -8.48 7.90
CA ALA A 77 -18.24 -8.37 8.50
C ALA A 77 -18.00 -9.45 9.58
N ASP A 78 -18.63 -10.61 9.45
CA ASP A 78 -18.45 -11.70 10.39
C ASP A 78 -17.02 -12.24 10.34
N PHE A 79 -16.34 -12.18 11.47
CA PHE A 79 -14.97 -12.67 11.61
C PHE A 79 -14.74 -13.16 13.04
N SER A 80 -13.98 -14.24 13.21
CA SER A 80 -13.66 -14.79 14.53
C SER A 80 -12.88 -13.77 15.36
N PRO A 81 -13.39 -13.35 16.55
CA PRO A 81 -12.66 -12.41 17.40
C PRO A 81 -11.30 -12.96 17.86
N ALA A 82 -11.18 -14.27 18.05
CA ALA A 82 -9.91 -14.91 18.41
C ALA A 82 -8.92 -14.87 17.27
N THR A 83 -9.36 -15.08 16.03
CA THR A 83 -8.52 -14.94 14.83
C THR A 83 -8.13 -13.48 14.61
N ALA A 84 -9.07 -12.54 14.72
CA ALA A 84 -8.79 -11.11 14.61
C ALA A 84 -7.72 -10.66 15.63
N ALA A 85 -7.81 -11.12 16.88
CA ALA A 85 -6.84 -10.79 17.92
C ALA A 85 -5.41 -11.27 17.58
N ARG A 86 -5.27 -12.45 16.97
CA ARG A 86 -3.95 -12.98 16.53
C ARG A 86 -3.36 -12.19 15.34
N LEU A 87 -4.22 -11.68 14.47
CA LEU A 87 -3.82 -10.92 13.28
C LEU A 87 -3.60 -9.43 13.56
N THR A 88 -4.03 -8.96 14.73
CA THR A 88 -3.89 -7.55 15.14
C THR A 88 -2.45 -7.24 15.54
N LEU A 89 -1.95 -6.09 15.09
CA LEU A 89 -0.64 -5.56 15.51
C LEU A 89 -0.64 -5.27 17.02
N PRO A 90 0.43 -5.62 17.76
CA PRO A 90 0.56 -5.39 19.19
C PRO A 90 0.90 -3.92 19.50
N VAL A 91 0.13 -2.99 18.95
CA VAL A 91 0.31 -1.54 19.10
C VAL A 91 -0.92 -0.96 19.79
N GLU A 92 -0.70 -0.12 20.80
CA GLU A 92 -1.79 0.66 21.37
C GLU A 92 -2.18 1.77 20.38
N ALA A 93 -3.38 1.67 19.81
CA ALA A 93 -3.80 2.51 18.70
C ALA A 93 -5.32 2.73 18.67
N HIS A 94 -5.76 3.79 18.02
CA HIS A 94 -7.13 3.89 17.53
C HIS A 94 -7.28 3.01 16.30
N ARG A 95 -8.33 2.17 16.23
CA ARG A 95 -8.44 1.19 15.15
C ARG A 95 -9.80 1.22 14.49
N LEU A 96 -9.79 1.32 13.18
CA LEU A 96 -10.94 1.12 12.31
C LEU A 96 -10.73 -0.18 11.52
N THR A 97 -11.62 -1.15 11.67
CA THR A 97 -11.44 -2.49 11.10
C THR A 97 -12.51 -2.78 10.06
N PHE A 98 -12.08 -3.38 8.95
CA PHE A 98 -12.91 -3.87 7.86
C PHE A 98 -12.64 -5.37 7.64
N VAL A 99 -13.69 -6.12 7.36
CA VAL A 99 -13.62 -7.55 6.96
C VAL A 99 -14.13 -7.65 5.54
N ASP A 100 -13.32 -8.14 4.62
CA ASP A 100 -13.66 -8.25 3.20
C ASP A 100 -14.22 -6.93 2.61
N GLY A 101 -13.76 -5.78 3.13
CA GLY A 101 -14.20 -4.45 2.73
C GLY A 101 -15.46 -3.94 3.44
N VAL A 102 -16.05 -4.68 4.36
CA VAL A 102 -17.23 -4.25 5.17
C VAL A 102 -16.77 -3.79 6.55
N PHE A 103 -17.29 -2.66 7.01
CA PHE A 103 -16.96 -2.12 8.34
C PHE A 103 -17.35 -3.08 9.47
N ALA A 104 -16.40 -3.37 10.37
CA ALA A 104 -16.53 -4.26 11.49
C ALA A 104 -16.50 -3.51 12.84
N PRO A 105 -17.62 -2.95 13.33
CA PRO A 105 -17.65 -2.14 14.54
C PRO A 105 -17.19 -2.92 15.79
N ALA A 106 -17.52 -4.21 15.89
CA ALA A 106 -17.13 -5.06 17.02
C ALA A 106 -15.60 -5.32 17.12
N LEU A 107 -14.87 -5.16 16.01
CA LEU A 107 -13.41 -5.30 15.92
C LEU A 107 -12.67 -3.96 15.94
N SER A 108 -13.43 -2.86 15.87
CA SER A 108 -12.88 -1.50 15.87
C SER A 108 -12.71 -0.96 17.29
N ARG A 109 -11.77 -0.03 17.47
CA ARG A 109 -11.53 0.68 18.75
C ARG A 109 -11.36 2.16 18.46
N LEU A 110 -12.43 2.92 18.65
CA LEU A 110 -12.50 4.36 18.35
C LEU A 110 -12.77 5.19 19.62
N ASP A 111 -12.69 4.55 20.79
CA ASP A 111 -12.82 5.22 22.08
C ASP A 111 -11.61 6.16 22.26
N ASP A 112 -11.84 7.27 22.97
CA ASP A 112 -10.79 8.22 23.34
C ASP A 112 -10.05 8.93 22.16
N LEU A 113 -10.72 9.12 21.02
CA LEU A 113 -10.17 9.96 19.96
C LEU A 113 -9.92 11.38 20.48
N PRO A 114 -8.72 11.95 20.23
CA PRO A 114 -8.42 13.33 20.66
C PRO A 114 -9.37 14.36 20.06
N GLY A 115 -9.56 15.47 20.75
CA GLY A 115 -10.29 16.59 20.19
C GLY A 115 -9.67 17.07 18.87
N GLY A 116 -10.52 17.34 17.87
CA GLY A 116 -10.04 17.73 16.54
C GLY A 116 -9.74 16.55 15.58
N VAL A 117 -9.95 15.30 16.02
CA VAL A 117 -9.85 14.10 15.17
C VAL A 117 -11.24 13.59 14.84
N GLN A 118 -11.51 13.38 13.55
CA GLN A 118 -12.64 12.63 13.05
C GLN A 118 -12.11 11.39 12.34
N LEU A 119 -12.44 10.20 12.85
CA LEU A 119 -12.13 8.92 12.22
C LEU A 119 -13.41 8.11 12.15
N VAL A 120 -13.92 7.91 10.95
CA VAL A 120 -15.21 7.22 10.71
C VAL A 120 -15.14 6.35 9.46
N PRO A 121 -15.95 5.29 9.35
CA PRO A 121 -16.11 4.57 8.08
C PRO A 121 -16.72 5.50 7.02
N LEU A 122 -16.37 5.28 5.76
CA LEU A 122 -16.84 6.10 4.64
C LEU A 122 -18.37 6.11 4.54
N SER A 123 -19.02 4.95 4.69
CA SER A 123 -20.47 4.83 4.70
C SER A 123 -21.13 5.81 5.67
N ARG A 124 -20.61 5.84 6.91
CA ARG A 124 -21.10 6.74 7.95
C ARG A 124 -20.83 8.21 7.62
N ALA A 125 -19.65 8.53 7.09
CA ALA A 125 -19.33 9.90 6.67
C ALA A 125 -20.28 10.39 5.55
N LEU A 126 -20.64 9.50 4.64
CA LEU A 126 -21.60 9.78 3.57
C LEU A 126 -23.03 9.97 4.08
N GLU A 127 -23.45 9.24 5.11
CA GLU A 127 -24.77 9.39 5.74
C GLU A 127 -24.88 10.68 6.55
N GLU A 128 -23.88 11.00 7.37
CA GLU A 128 -23.91 12.11 8.32
C GLU A 128 -23.61 13.48 7.65
N ASN A 129 -22.67 13.53 6.71
CA ASN A 129 -22.23 14.76 6.07
C ASN A 129 -21.66 14.55 4.66
N HIS A 130 -22.49 14.04 3.76
CA HIS A 130 -22.07 13.74 2.40
C HIS A 130 -21.54 14.97 1.62
N GLU A 131 -22.00 16.18 1.93
CA GLU A 131 -21.52 17.40 1.25
C GLU A 131 -20.06 17.69 1.59
N ALA A 132 -19.65 17.54 2.85
CA ALA A 132 -18.27 17.74 3.27
C ALA A 132 -17.32 16.70 2.67
N VAL A 133 -17.77 15.47 2.51
CA VAL A 133 -16.98 14.39 1.87
C VAL A 133 -16.95 14.54 0.37
N GLY A 134 -18.04 14.98 -0.23
CA GLY A 134 -18.22 15.03 -1.68
C GLY A 134 -17.26 15.95 -2.41
N GLY A 135 -16.78 17.01 -1.77
CA GLY A 135 -15.78 17.92 -2.35
C GLY A 135 -14.40 17.26 -2.54
N PRO A 136 -13.76 16.75 -1.48
CA PRO A 136 -12.44 16.16 -1.56
C PRO A 136 -12.41 14.75 -2.17
N LEU A 137 -13.40 13.91 -1.91
CA LEU A 137 -13.44 12.53 -2.41
C LEU A 137 -13.45 12.49 -3.95
N GLY A 138 -12.52 11.78 -4.55
CA GLY A 138 -12.36 11.67 -6.00
C GLY A 138 -11.73 12.91 -6.64
N ARG A 139 -11.14 13.79 -5.86
CA ARG A 139 -10.45 14.99 -6.36
C ARG A 139 -9.04 14.67 -6.86
N LEU A 140 -8.30 13.86 -6.14
CA LEU A 140 -6.93 13.49 -6.49
C LEU A 140 -6.91 12.28 -7.42
N THR A 141 -7.73 11.28 -7.14
CA THR A 141 -7.82 10.06 -7.92
C THR A 141 -9.16 9.96 -8.61
N GLY A 142 -9.29 10.66 -9.74
CA GLY A 142 -10.48 10.59 -10.60
C GLY A 142 -10.52 9.32 -11.45
N VAL A 143 -11.67 9.09 -12.08
CA VAL A 143 -11.90 7.93 -12.98
C VAL A 143 -10.96 7.88 -14.18
N GLU A 144 -10.32 8.99 -14.52
CA GLU A 144 -9.38 9.08 -15.65
C GLU A 144 -7.99 8.52 -15.33
N PHE A 145 -7.65 8.35 -14.03
CA PHE A 145 -6.32 7.96 -13.61
C PHE A 145 -5.94 6.55 -14.07
N SER A 146 -6.77 5.57 -13.77
CA SER A 146 -6.52 4.18 -14.17
C SER A 146 -7.82 3.38 -14.26
N PRO A 147 -7.82 2.22 -14.96
CA PRO A 147 -8.96 1.31 -14.96
C PRO A 147 -9.38 0.86 -13.54
N PHE A 148 -8.40 0.64 -12.65
CA PHE A 148 -8.70 0.22 -11.27
C PHE A 148 -9.23 1.37 -10.42
N ALA A 149 -8.81 2.61 -10.64
CA ALA A 149 -9.41 3.77 -10.00
C ALA A 149 -10.87 3.98 -10.47
N ALA A 150 -11.14 3.76 -11.76
CA ALA A 150 -12.49 3.79 -12.29
C ALA A 150 -13.38 2.69 -11.69
N LEU A 151 -12.85 1.45 -11.60
CA LEU A 151 -13.52 0.32 -10.97
C LEU A 151 -13.78 0.58 -9.48
N ASN A 152 -12.79 1.09 -8.72
CA ASN A 152 -12.98 1.48 -7.32
C ASN A 152 -14.09 2.52 -7.18
N THR A 153 -14.07 3.56 -8.02
CA THR A 153 -15.10 4.61 -7.99
C THR A 153 -16.51 4.06 -8.27
N ALA A 154 -16.64 3.07 -9.16
CA ALA A 154 -17.90 2.41 -9.43
C ALA A 154 -18.45 1.67 -8.20
N PHE A 155 -17.59 0.99 -7.47
CA PHE A 155 -17.96 0.12 -6.34
C PHE A 155 -17.79 0.76 -4.96
N MET A 156 -17.22 1.98 -4.82
CA MET A 156 -16.90 2.57 -3.52
C MET A 156 -18.13 2.66 -2.58
N GLU A 157 -18.10 1.88 -1.53
CA GLU A 157 -19.12 1.88 -0.47
C GLU A 157 -18.51 2.12 0.90
N GLU A 158 -17.36 1.51 1.15
CA GLU A 158 -16.68 1.50 2.42
C GLU A 158 -15.22 1.94 2.31
N GLY A 159 -14.63 2.15 3.45
CA GLY A 159 -13.29 2.63 3.66
C GLY A 159 -13.24 3.59 4.83
N ALA A 160 -12.23 4.46 4.88
CA ALA A 160 -12.00 5.33 6.01
C ALA A 160 -12.02 6.82 5.61
N VAL A 161 -12.58 7.64 6.48
CA VAL A 161 -12.41 9.09 6.43
C VAL A 161 -11.72 9.52 7.73
N LEU A 162 -10.52 10.05 7.58
CA LEU A 162 -9.74 10.67 8.67
C LEU A 162 -9.61 12.16 8.39
N ARG A 163 -10.01 12.99 9.35
CA ARG A 163 -9.82 14.43 9.30
C ARG A 163 -9.19 14.94 10.59
N LEU A 164 -8.17 15.76 10.47
CA LEU A 164 -7.55 16.44 11.58
C LEU A 164 -7.76 17.94 11.47
N ALA A 165 -8.24 18.55 12.57
CA ALA A 165 -8.33 20.00 12.68
C ALA A 165 -6.94 20.66 12.74
N PRO A 166 -6.81 21.96 12.43
CA PRO A 166 -5.53 22.66 12.47
C PRO A 166 -4.81 22.54 13.82
N GLY A 167 -3.52 22.18 13.78
CA GLY A 167 -2.67 22.04 14.96
C GLY A 167 -2.93 20.80 15.82
N THR A 168 -3.79 19.88 15.39
CA THR A 168 -4.04 18.63 16.11
C THR A 168 -2.84 17.69 15.97
N VAL A 169 -2.33 17.19 17.08
CA VAL A 169 -1.29 16.16 17.14
C VAL A 169 -1.90 14.88 17.71
N VAL A 170 -1.82 13.80 16.96
CA VAL A 170 -2.32 12.49 17.37
C VAL A 170 -1.14 11.64 17.82
N GLU A 171 -1.01 11.43 19.15
CA GLU A 171 0.13 10.70 19.72
C GLU A 171 0.05 9.19 19.48
N LYS A 172 -1.15 8.60 19.67
CA LYS A 172 -1.38 7.17 19.39
C LYS A 172 -1.58 6.94 17.91
N PRO A 173 -0.92 5.95 17.29
CA PRO A 173 -1.17 5.61 15.89
C PRO A 173 -2.64 5.32 15.59
N ILE A 174 -3.04 5.58 14.36
CA ILE A 174 -4.34 5.21 13.82
C ILE A 174 -4.14 4.00 12.91
N ILE A 175 -4.79 2.88 13.23
CA ILE A 175 -4.74 1.66 12.43
C ILE A 175 -6.00 1.55 11.57
N LEU A 176 -5.82 1.47 10.27
CA LEU A 176 -6.83 1.06 9.30
C LEU A 176 -6.57 -0.42 8.99
N GLN A 177 -7.33 -1.32 9.62
CA GLN A 177 -7.12 -2.76 9.51
C GLN A 177 -8.09 -3.36 8.50
N PHE A 178 -7.54 -4.09 7.52
CA PHE A 178 -8.27 -4.80 6.48
C PHE A 178 -8.02 -6.30 6.65
N LEU A 179 -9.06 -7.02 7.06
CA LEU A 179 -9.03 -8.46 7.29
C LEU A 179 -9.60 -9.19 6.07
N SER A 180 -8.83 -10.13 5.53
CA SER A 180 -9.27 -11.03 4.46
C SER A 180 -9.69 -12.37 5.05
N ARG A 181 -10.95 -12.76 4.82
CA ARG A 181 -11.57 -13.98 5.34
C ARG A 181 -11.48 -15.10 4.31
N ALA A 182 -11.17 -16.31 4.78
CA ALA A 182 -11.33 -17.51 3.99
C ALA A 182 -12.81 -17.89 3.88
N GLY A 183 -13.29 -18.09 2.67
CA GLY A 183 -14.68 -18.42 2.39
C GLY A 183 -14.85 -19.45 1.29
N GLU A 184 -16.09 -19.93 1.06
CA GLU A 184 -16.43 -20.87 -0.01
C GLU A 184 -16.22 -20.26 -1.41
N ALA A 185 -16.33 -18.94 -1.53
CA ALA A 185 -16.12 -18.20 -2.77
C ALA A 185 -15.26 -16.96 -2.49
N PRO A 186 -14.35 -16.62 -3.42
CA PRO A 186 -13.54 -15.41 -3.28
C PRO A 186 -14.38 -14.14 -3.31
N VAL A 187 -13.91 -13.13 -2.56
CA VAL A 187 -14.59 -11.84 -2.42
C VAL A 187 -13.75 -10.74 -3.05
N MET A 188 -14.40 -9.74 -3.62
CA MET A 188 -13.74 -8.49 -3.98
C MET A 188 -14.19 -7.35 -3.07
N SER A 189 -13.25 -6.46 -2.77
CA SER A 189 -13.49 -5.24 -2.01
C SER A 189 -12.88 -4.02 -2.69
N HIS A 190 -13.54 -2.87 -2.54
CA HIS A 190 -13.12 -1.61 -3.17
C HIS A 190 -13.04 -0.49 -2.13
N PRO A 191 -12.17 -0.62 -1.10
CA PRO A 191 -12.07 0.40 -0.07
C PRO A 191 -11.62 1.73 -0.66
N ARG A 192 -12.23 2.83 -0.14
CA ARG A 192 -11.85 4.20 -0.46
C ARG A 192 -11.42 4.91 0.82
N ILE A 193 -10.20 5.42 0.85
CA ILE A 193 -9.65 6.12 2.00
C ILE A 193 -9.48 7.60 1.65
N LEU A 194 -9.91 8.47 2.56
CA LEU A 194 -9.69 9.92 2.49
C LEU A 194 -9.03 10.40 3.77
N LEU A 195 -7.79 10.89 3.66
CA LEU A 195 -7.04 11.50 4.77
C LEU A 195 -6.90 13.00 4.51
N GLU A 196 -7.49 13.83 5.36
CA GLU A 196 -7.40 15.29 5.29
C GLU A 196 -6.70 15.83 6.56
N MET A 197 -5.49 16.29 6.38
CA MET A 197 -4.62 16.82 7.43
C MET A 197 -4.59 18.35 7.35
N ALA A 198 -5.36 19.04 8.20
CA ALA A 198 -5.34 20.50 8.22
C ALA A 198 -4.01 21.06 8.75
N GLY A 199 -3.78 22.35 8.53
CA GLY A 199 -2.47 22.98 8.75
C GLY A 199 -1.84 22.69 10.09
N ARG A 200 -0.58 22.27 10.10
CA ARG A 200 0.24 21.91 11.28
C ARG A 200 -0.35 20.75 12.12
N SER A 201 -1.20 19.92 11.56
CA SER A 201 -1.60 18.68 12.21
C SER A 201 -0.53 17.60 12.01
N GLN A 202 -0.52 16.62 12.90
CA GLN A 202 0.42 15.50 12.85
C GLN A 202 -0.26 14.20 13.25
N ALA A 203 0.01 13.13 12.49
CA ALA A 203 -0.46 11.77 12.81
C ALA A 203 0.48 10.71 12.24
N THR A 204 0.38 9.51 12.82
CA THR A 204 0.88 8.27 12.26
C THR A 204 -0.31 7.39 11.90
N VAL A 205 -0.36 6.94 10.65
CA VAL A 205 -1.39 6.01 10.14
C VAL A 205 -0.73 4.70 9.76
N ILE A 206 -1.34 3.59 10.15
CA ILE A 206 -0.92 2.24 9.80
C ILE A 206 -2.05 1.58 9.02
N GLU A 207 -1.85 1.37 7.74
CA GLU A 207 -2.71 0.57 6.89
C GLU A 207 -2.22 -0.88 6.95
N HIS A 208 -3.03 -1.79 7.51
CA HIS A 208 -2.64 -3.18 7.73
C HIS A 208 -3.58 -4.13 7.02
N HIS A 209 -3.06 -4.80 5.98
CA HIS A 209 -3.74 -5.85 5.21
C HIS A 209 -3.24 -7.21 5.65
N VAL A 210 -4.12 -8.02 6.22
CA VAL A 210 -3.80 -9.36 6.75
C VAL A 210 -5.03 -10.26 6.67
N GLY A 211 -4.88 -11.58 6.70
CA GLY A 211 -6.05 -12.46 6.60
C GLY A 211 -5.79 -13.90 7.00
N GLU A 212 -6.78 -14.74 6.78
CA GLU A 212 -6.72 -16.17 7.00
C GLU A 212 -5.96 -16.85 5.82
N GLU A 213 -5.08 -17.80 6.10
CA GLU A 213 -4.16 -18.40 5.12
C GLU A 213 -4.83 -18.90 3.83
N GLN A 214 -6.07 -19.36 3.91
CA GLN A 214 -6.81 -19.90 2.77
C GLN A 214 -7.62 -18.83 2.01
N ALA A 215 -7.57 -17.57 2.41
CA ALA A 215 -8.25 -16.50 1.68
C ALA A 215 -7.65 -16.34 0.26
N ALA A 216 -8.50 -16.00 -0.70
CA ALA A 216 -8.13 -15.80 -2.09
C ALA A 216 -8.94 -14.63 -2.69
N ASN A 217 -8.93 -13.51 -1.99
CA ASN A 217 -9.77 -12.35 -2.24
C ASN A 217 -9.08 -11.32 -3.14
N PHE A 218 -9.84 -10.35 -3.63
CA PHE A 218 -9.32 -9.24 -4.40
C PHE A 218 -9.63 -7.90 -3.70
N THR A 219 -8.59 -7.15 -3.38
CA THR A 219 -8.69 -5.79 -2.85
C THR A 219 -8.24 -4.78 -3.90
N ASN A 220 -9.10 -3.85 -4.24
CA ASN A 220 -8.81 -2.71 -5.11
C ASN A 220 -8.97 -1.41 -4.30
N LEU A 221 -7.88 -0.94 -3.72
CA LEU A 221 -7.83 0.22 -2.83
C LEU A 221 -7.59 1.51 -3.62
N VAL A 222 -8.28 2.57 -3.24
CA VAL A 222 -7.90 3.94 -3.62
C VAL A 222 -7.82 4.82 -2.39
N GLU A 223 -6.71 5.52 -2.26
CA GLU A 223 -6.44 6.43 -1.15
C GLU A 223 -6.10 7.83 -1.65
N GLU A 224 -6.71 8.83 -1.02
CA GLU A 224 -6.49 10.25 -1.29
C GLU A 224 -6.02 10.93 0.00
N ILE A 225 -4.81 11.50 -0.03
CA ILE A 225 -4.16 12.13 1.10
C ILE A 225 -3.95 13.61 0.80
N ILE A 226 -4.50 14.47 1.63
CA ILE A 226 -4.41 15.92 1.47
C ILE A 226 -3.70 16.49 2.70
N LEU A 227 -2.48 16.99 2.49
CA LEU A 227 -1.66 17.60 3.53
C LEU A 227 -1.63 19.10 3.34
N ASP A 228 -2.29 19.84 4.23
CA ASP A 228 -2.25 21.29 4.25
C ASP A 228 -0.92 21.80 4.84
N ARG A 229 -0.72 23.11 4.85
CA ARG A 229 0.52 23.76 5.23
C ARG A 229 1.07 23.26 6.56
N GLY A 230 2.31 22.73 6.52
CA GLY A 230 3.03 22.24 7.70
C GLY A 230 2.41 21.00 8.34
N ALA A 231 1.50 20.31 7.67
CA ALA A 231 0.99 19.01 8.13
C ALA A 231 2.07 17.94 8.00
N ILE A 232 2.11 17.00 8.95
CA ILE A 232 3.09 15.91 8.99
C ILE A 232 2.35 14.57 9.10
N LEU A 233 2.56 13.69 8.14
CA LEU A 233 1.99 12.35 8.12
C LEU A 233 3.10 11.31 7.96
N THR A 234 3.18 10.37 8.92
CA THR A 234 3.90 9.11 8.75
C THR A 234 2.89 8.02 8.42
N HIS A 235 3.08 7.33 7.31
CA HIS A 235 2.15 6.33 6.80
C HIS A 235 2.85 4.99 6.59
N TYR A 236 2.46 3.99 7.36
CA TYR A 236 2.90 2.60 7.20
C TYR A 236 1.83 1.82 6.47
N LYS A 237 2.17 1.26 5.30
CA LYS A 237 1.32 0.29 4.60
C LYS A 237 1.95 -1.08 4.74
N LEU A 238 1.36 -1.92 5.61
CA LEU A 238 1.84 -3.27 5.87
C LEU A 238 0.93 -4.28 5.17
N GLN A 239 1.44 -4.89 4.11
CA GLN A 239 0.75 -5.88 3.29
C GLN A 239 1.27 -7.28 3.66
N GLU A 240 0.48 -8.00 4.46
CA GLU A 240 0.73 -9.37 4.92
C GLU A 240 -0.44 -10.32 4.56
N ALA A 241 -1.26 -9.93 3.58
CA ALA A 241 -2.38 -10.76 3.15
C ALA A 241 -1.92 -12.15 2.64
N PRO A 242 -2.79 -13.16 2.70
CA PRO A 242 -2.48 -14.51 2.23
C PRO A 242 -2.01 -14.56 0.77
N LEU A 243 -1.27 -15.61 0.42
CA LEU A 243 -0.73 -15.79 -0.94
C LEU A 243 -1.81 -15.98 -2.02
N GLY A 244 -3.04 -16.31 -1.64
CA GLY A 244 -4.18 -16.36 -2.54
C GLY A 244 -4.76 -15.00 -2.89
N ASP A 245 -4.50 -13.97 -2.07
CA ASP A 245 -5.06 -12.65 -2.24
C ASP A 245 -4.38 -11.87 -3.37
N LEU A 246 -5.19 -11.06 -4.06
CA LEU A 246 -4.77 -10.13 -5.09
C LEU A 246 -5.04 -8.69 -4.61
N HIS A 247 -4.05 -7.82 -4.73
CA HIS A 247 -4.12 -6.45 -4.22
C HIS A 247 -3.65 -5.44 -5.27
N VAL A 248 -4.50 -4.44 -5.54
CA VAL A 248 -4.14 -3.27 -6.34
C VAL A 248 -4.47 -2.02 -5.53
N ALA A 249 -3.50 -1.15 -5.34
CA ALA A 249 -3.67 0.11 -4.61
C ALA A 249 -3.23 1.30 -5.44
N SER A 250 -4.00 2.38 -5.37
CA SER A 250 -3.66 3.68 -5.95
C SER A 250 -3.71 4.73 -4.83
N ILE A 251 -2.56 5.28 -4.47
CA ILE A 251 -2.38 6.22 -3.36
C ILE A 251 -1.93 7.56 -3.92
N HIS A 252 -2.74 8.60 -3.73
CA HIS A 252 -2.47 9.94 -4.22
C HIS A 252 -2.33 10.93 -3.08
N ILE A 253 -1.21 11.65 -3.08
CA ILE A 253 -0.83 12.57 -2.03
C ILE A 253 -0.71 13.99 -2.62
N GLU A 254 -1.44 14.94 -2.08
CA GLU A 254 -1.27 16.36 -2.36
C GLU A 254 -0.63 17.06 -1.17
N GLN A 255 0.48 17.77 -1.41
CA GLN A 255 1.28 18.43 -0.39
C GLN A 255 1.32 19.94 -0.58
N ALA A 256 0.78 20.66 0.40
CA ALA A 256 0.90 22.10 0.48
C ALA A 256 2.26 22.51 1.09
N ARG A 257 2.47 23.81 1.24
CA ARG A 257 3.72 24.41 1.73
C ARG A 257 4.19 23.83 3.08
N ASP A 258 5.48 23.51 3.17
CA ASP A 258 6.16 23.04 4.38
C ASP A 258 5.54 21.76 4.98
N SER A 259 4.74 21.00 4.22
CA SER A 259 4.20 19.71 4.66
C SER A 259 5.22 18.59 4.48
N ARG A 260 5.11 17.54 5.31
CA ARG A 260 5.96 16.35 5.23
C ARG A 260 5.13 15.08 5.16
N TYR A 261 5.45 14.25 4.20
CA TYR A 261 4.89 12.90 4.04
C TYR A 261 6.00 11.86 4.07
N THR A 262 5.92 10.92 4.99
CA THR A 262 6.84 9.78 5.06
C THR A 262 6.03 8.49 4.92
N SER A 263 6.32 7.72 3.90
CA SER A 263 5.66 6.44 3.63
C SER A 263 6.62 5.27 3.79
N PHE A 264 6.11 4.18 4.39
CA PHE A 264 6.76 2.87 4.43
C PHE A 264 5.83 1.84 3.80
N ASN A 265 6.14 1.43 2.57
CA ASN A 265 5.37 0.44 1.81
C ASN A 265 6.01 -0.95 1.97
N LEU A 266 5.50 -1.75 2.89
CA LEU A 266 6.07 -3.02 3.34
C LEU A 266 5.24 -4.18 2.77
N ASN A 267 5.70 -4.79 1.67
CA ASN A 267 4.98 -5.83 0.93
C ASN A 267 5.57 -7.21 1.23
N LEU A 268 4.91 -7.95 2.09
CA LEU A 268 5.34 -9.26 2.58
C LEU A 268 4.34 -10.38 2.24
N GLY A 269 3.15 -10.05 1.78
CA GLY A 269 2.05 -10.98 1.47
C GLY A 269 1.50 -10.82 0.05
N GLY A 270 0.34 -11.43 -0.20
CA GLY A 270 -0.38 -11.40 -1.46
C GLY A 270 0.26 -12.23 -2.59
N GLY A 271 -0.54 -12.82 -3.47
CA GLY A 271 -0.05 -13.51 -4.67
C GLY A 271 0.29 -12.53 -5.80
N LEU A 272 -0.51 -11.47 -5.92
CA LEU A 272 -0.25 -10.31 -6.75
C LEU A 272 -0.48 -9.06 -5.92
N VAL A 273 0.53 -8.21 -5.83
CA VAL A 273 0.44 -6.90 -5.16
C VAL A 273 0.94 -5.84 -6.13
N ARG A 274 0.12 -4.83 -6.38
CA ARG A 274 0.54 -3.63 -7.11
C ARG A 274 0.18 -2.39 -6.32
N ASN A 275 1.15 -1.48 -6.19
CA ASN A 275 1.01 -0.18 -5.55
C ASN A 275 1.42 0.92 -6.52
N ASP A 276 0.52 1.86 -6.77
CA ASP A 276 0.78 3.08 -7.53
C ASP A 276 0.72 4.26 -6.53
N LEU A 277 1.87 4.89 -6.22
CA LEU A 277 2.00 6.04 -5.31
C LEU A 277 2.30 7.30 -6.12
N VAL A 278 1.47 8.33 -5.97
CA VAL A 278 1.66 9.61 -6.68
C VAL A 278 1.70 10.75 -5.66
N ALA A 279 2.79 11.50 -5.60
CA ALA A 279 2.92 12.69 -4.77
C ALA A 279 3.01 13.96 -5.62
N GLU A 280 2.14 14.92 -5.31
CA GLU A 280 2.10 16.24 -5.90
C GLU A 280 2.64 17.28 -4.90
N LEU A 281 3.90 17.69 -5.04
CA LEU A 281 4.54 18.68 -4.18
C LEU A 281 4.19 20.10 -4.66
N ASN A 282 3.00 20.55 -4.31
CA ASN A 282 2.41 21.80 -4.80
C ASN A 282 2.86 23.05 -4.00
N GLY A 283 3.44 22.86 -2.83
CA GLY A 283 3.88 23.95 -1.97
C GLY A 283 5.39 24.01 -1.75
N GLN A 284 5.96 25.19 -1.69
CA GLN A 284 7.37 25.38 -1.35
C GLN A 284 7.70 24.73 -0.02
N GLY A 285 8.84 24.02 0.08
CA GLY A 285 9.28 23.34 1.29
C GLY A 285 8.55 22.04 1.57
N ALA A 286 7.73 21.53 0.65
CA ALA A 286 7.12 20.21 0.81
C ALA A 286 8.20 19.11 0.68
N GLU A 287 8.10 18.12 1.57
CA GLU A 287 9.04 16.98 1.66
C GLU A 287 8.28 15.65 1.53
N THR A 288 8.77 14.75 0.67
CA THR A 288 8.22 13.40 0.49
C THR A 288 9.32 12.36 0.65
N HIS A 289 9.08 11.37 1.51
CA HIS A 289 9.94 10.21 1.69
C HIS A 289 9.16 8.94 1.39
N PHE A 290 9.55 8.22 0.34
CA PHE A 290 8.99 6.93 -0.02
C PHE A 290 9.98 5.82 0.31
N ASN A 291 9.71 5.07 1.36
CA ASN A 291 10.49 3.90 1.75
C ASN A 291 9.70 2.64 1.44
N GLY A 292 10.37 1.61 0.94
CA GLY A 292 9.71 0.36 0.60
C GLY A 292 10.59 -0.86 0.82
N LEU A 293 9.98 -1.92 1.33
CA LEU A 293 10.57 -3.25 1.38
C LEU A 293 9.57 -4.25 0.81
N PHE A 294 9.99 -5.06 -0.14
CA PHE A 294 9.18 -6.17 -0.62
C PHE A 294 9.95 -7.48 -0.62
N TYR A 295 9.28 -8.54 -0.18
CA TYR A 295 9.81 -9.89 -0.17
C TYR A 295 8.86 -10.83 -0.93
N GLY A 296 9.31 -11.28 -2.09
CA GLY A 296 8.58 -12.23 -2.93
C GLY A 296 9.19 -13.64 -2.86
N GLN A 297 8.34 -14.66 -2.74
CA GLN A 297 8.72 -16.08 -2.79
C GLN A 297 7.72 -16.89 -3.63
N GLY A 298 8.07 -18.10 -4.00
CA GLY A 298 7.20 -18.96 -4.79
C GLY A 298 6.94 -18.38 -6.17
N ARG A 299 5.74 -17.89 -6.43
CA ARG A 299 5.29 -17.23 -7.66
C ARG A 299 4.66 -15.87 -7.40
N GLN A 300 4.92 -15.27 -6.26
CA GLN A 300 4.42 -13.94 -5.94
C GLN A 300 4.88 -12.92 -6.98
N HIS A 301 3.99 -11.98 -7.27
CA HIS A 301 4.28 -10.82 -8.11
C HIS A 301 4.07 -9.55 -7.29
N VAL A 302 5.14 -8.76 -7.11
CA VAL A 302 5.09 -7.51 -6.35
C VAL A 302 5.56 -6.37 -7.24
N ASP A 303 4.68 -5.41 -7.50
CA ASP A 303 4.89 -4.31 -8.42
C ASP A 303 4.67 -2.97 -7.70
N ASN A 304 5.72 -2.14 -7.62
CA ASN A 304 5.69 -0.83 -6.98
C ASN A 304 6.01 0.25 -8.00
N HIS A 305 5.05 1.15 -8.21
CA HIS A 305 5.20 2.35 -9.03
C HIS A 305 5.15 3.59 -8.14
N THR A 306 6.10 4.47 -8.30
CA THR A 306 6.12 5.78 -7.65
C THR A 306 6.21 6.90 -8.69
N LEU A 307 5.49 7.99 -8.44
CA LEU A 307 5.59 9.21 -9.22
C LEU A 307 5.64 10.41 -8.27
N VAL A 308 6.71 11.17 -8.33
CA VAL A 308 6.85 12.41 -7.56
C VAL A 308 6.90 13.59 -8.52
N ASN A 309 5.91 14.48 -8.40
CA ASN A 309 5.81 15.71 -9.17
C ASN A 309 6.28 16.91 -8.32
N HIS A 310 7.44 17.45 -8.64
CA HIS A 310 7.92 18.71 -8.05
C HIS A 310 7.29 19.89 -8.79
N ASN A 311 6.18 20.41 -8.25
CA ASN A 311 5.39 21.50 -8.82
C ASN A 311 5.76 22.88 -8.28
N ALA A 312 6.52 22.93 -7.17
CA ALA A 312 6.94 24.16 -6.50
C ALA A 312 8.45 24.16 -6.20
N PRO A 313 9.10 25.32 -6.06
CA PRO A 313 10.52 25.38 -5.74
C PRO A 313 10.81 24.95 -4.29
N HIS A 314 12.07 24.61 -4.01
CA HIS A 314 12.58 24.18 -2.71
C HIS A 314 11.83 22.96 -2.14
N THR A 315 11.43 22.02 -2.98
CA THR A 315 10.83 20.76 -2.55
C THR A 315 11.87 19.65 -2.55
N PHE A 316 11.63 18.66 -1.69
CA PHE A 316 12.52 17.55 -1.46
C PHE A 316 11.79 16.20 -1.66
N SER A 317 12.46 15.25 -2.34
CA SER A 317 11.98 13.86 -2.38
C SER A 317 13.13 12.88 -2.19
N HIS A 318 12.86 11.83 -1.41
CA HIS A 318 13.78 10.72 -1.24
C HIS A 318 13.01 9.40 -1.37
N GLU A 319 13.47 8.54 -2.26
CA GLU A 319 12.89 7.22 -2.48
C GLU A 319 13.93 6.14 -2.20
N ASN A 320 13.61 5.21 -1.30
CA ASN A 320 14.47 4.09 -0.94
C ASN A 320 13.67 2.79 -0.94
N TYR A 321 13.80 2.01 -1.99
CA TYR A 321 13.12 0.72 -2.14
C TYR A 321 14.11 -0.43 -2.17
N LYS A 322 13.82 -1.49 -1.39
CA LYS A 322 14.57 -2.73 -1.39
C LYS A 322 13.68 -3.92 -1.70
N GLY A 323 14.15 -4.78 -2.60
CA GLY A 323 13.49 -6.02 -2.99
C GLY A 323 14.30 -7.25 -2.62
N ILE A 324 13.64 -8.27 -2.07
CA ILE A 324 14.21 -9.59 -1.83
C ILE A 324 13.33 -10.60 -2.56
N LEU A 325 13.92 -11.39 -3.47
CA LEU A 325 13.17 -12.29 -4.32
C LEU A 325 13.79 -13.68 -4.32
N ASP A 326 12.96 -14.69 -4.06
CA ASP A 326 13.36 -16.10 -4.08
C ASP A 326 12.46 -16.93 -5.01
N ASP A 327 12.81 -18.17 -5.24
CA ASP A 327 12.14 -19.14 -6.10
C ASP A 327 11.92 -18.65 -7.53
N ARG A 328 10.68 -18.29 -7.87
CA ARG A 328 10.22 -17.74 -9.16
C ARG A 328 9.40 -16.47 -8.95
N ALA A 329 9.64 -15.78 -7.86
CA ALA A 329 8.98 -14.52 -7.60
C ALA A 329 9.43 -13.47 -8.60
N HIS A 330 8.53 -12.56 -8.91
CA HIS A 330 8.79 -11.45 -9.81
C HIS A 330 8.52 -10.13 -9.10
N GLY A 331 9.54 -9.29 -9.00
CA GLY A 331 9.47 -7.94 -8.49
C GLY A 331 9.45 -6.93 -9.63
N VAL A 332 8.79 -5.80 -9.41
CA VAL A 332 8.87 -4.62 -10.27
C VAL A 332 9.03 -3.39 -9.40
N PHE A 333 9.96 -2.53 -9.78
CA PHE A 333 10.06 -1.18 -9.27
C PHE A 333 10.12 -0.19 -10.43
N ASN A 334 9.15 0.70 -10.52
CA ASN A 334 9.14 1.79 -11.50
C ASN A 334 8.97 3.11 -10.74
N GLY A 335 10.06 3.85 -10.61
CA GLY A 335 10.08 5.11 -9.92
C GLY A 335 10.31 6.26 -10.89
N LYS A 336 9.43 7.27 -10.85
CA LYS A 336 9.52 8.43 -11.73
C LYS A 336 9.47 9.73 -10.94
N VAL A 337 10.43 10.62 -11.22
CA VAL A 337 10.45 11.97 -10.67
C VAL A 337 10.34 12.98 -11.81
N ILE A 338 9.40 13.92 -11.70
CA ILE A 338 9.19 14.98 -12.66
C ILE A 338 9.44 16.34 -11.98
N VAL A 339 10.41 17.10 -12.48
CA VAL A 339 10.71 18.45 -12.00
C VAL A 339 10.25 19.46 -13.02
N LYS A 340 9.24 20.28 -12.69
CA LYS A 340 8.70 21.29 -13.60
C LYS A 340 9.67 22.48 -13.77
N ARG A 341 9.54 23.22 -14.88
CA ARG A 341 10.46 24.29 -15.27
C ARG A 341 10.67 25.36 -14.19
N ASP A 342 9.60 25.74 -13.51
CA ASP A 342 9.65 26.81 -12.49
C ASP A 342 10.00 26.28 -11.08
N SER A 343 10.19 24.95 -10.94
CA SER A 343 10.53 24.29 -9.70
C SER A 343 12.05 24.24 -9.52
N GLN A 344 12.63 25.34 -9.05
CA GLN A 344 14.07 25.46 -8.80
C GLN A 344 14.43 25.07 -7.37
N LYS A 345 15.72 24.78 -7.11
CA LYS A 345 16.25 24.37 -5.80
C LYS A 345 15.62 23.05 -5.29
N ILE A 346 15.44 22.12 -6.19
CA ILE A 346 14.95 20.77 -5.88
C ILE A 346 16.11 19.89 -5.46
N GLU A 347 15.85 19.03 -4.50
CA GLU A 347 16.71 17.88 -4.19
C GLU A 347 15.86 16.62 -4.29
N ALA A 348 16.21 15.71 -5.21
CA ALA A 348 15.52 14.46 -5.45
C ALA A 348 16.50 13.31 -5.55
N GLU A 349 16.33 12.32 -4.71
CA GLU A 349 17.14 11.10 -4.70
C GLU A 349 16.24 9.87 -4.80
N GLN A 350 16.60 8.93 -5.68
CA GLN A 350 15.88 7.69 -5.85
C GLN A 350 16.85 6.52 -5.82
N SER A 351 16.63 5.57 -4.93
CA SER A 351 17.42 4.35 -4.77
C SER A 351 16.53 3.11 -4.81
N ASN A 352 16.94 2.12 -5.62
CA ASN A 352 16.34 0.80 -5.59
C ASN A 352 17.44 -0.28 -5.56
N ALA A 353 17.45 -1.09 -4.52
CA ALA A 353 18.39 -2.21 -4.40
C ALA A 353 17.64 -3.53 -4.33
N ASN A 354 18.07 -4.53 -5.09
CA ASN A 354 17.38 -5.81 -5.18
C ASN A 354 18.31 -6.98 -4.98
N LEU A 355 17.92 -7.91 -4.12
CA LEU A 355 18.64 -9.12 -3.77
C LEU A 355 17.89 -10.33 -4.32
N LEU A 356 18.52 -11.07 -5.26
CA LEU A 356 18.00 -12.30 -5.82
C LEU A 356 18.61 -13.50 -5.08
N LEU A 357 17.76 -14.29 -4.41
CA LEU A 357 18.14 -15.46 -3.65
C LEU A 357 18.11 -16.75 -4.50
N SER A 358 17.53 -16.68 -5.69
CA SER A 358 17.46 -17.80 -6.65
C SER A 358 17.69 -17.33 -8.09
N ASP A 359 18.19 -18.24 -8.94
CA ASP A 359 18.46 -17.98 -10.37
C ASP A 359 17.18 -17.82 -11.21
N ARG A 360 16.00 -18.09 -10.64
CA ARG A 360 14.70 -17.97 -11.32
C ARG A 360 13.85 -16.83 -10.80
N ALA A 361 14.33 -16.11 -9.80
CA ALA A 361 13.72 -14.87 -9.36
C ALA A 361 14.02 -13.77 -10.38
N GLU A 362 13.04 -12.92 -10.64
CA GLU A 362 13.12 -11.86 -11.64
C GLU A 362 12.81 -10.51 -11.00
N ILE A 363 13.50 -9.47 -11.45
CA ILE A 363 13.24 -8.07 -11.10
C ILE A 363 13.30 -7.19 -12.34
N ASP A 364 12.27 -6.39 -12.56
CA ASP A 364 12.29 -5.28 -13.51
C ASP A 364 12.40 -3.98 -12.71
N THR A 365 13.51 -3.25 -12.87
CA THR A 365 13.72 -1.96 -12.20
C THR A 365 13.91 -0.85 -13.23
N LYS A 366 13.13 0.23 -13.10
CA LYS A 366 13.07 1.34 -14.05
C LYS A 366 13.01 2.69 -13.32
N PRO A 367 14.13 3.24 -12.84
CA PRO A 367 14.16 4.60 -12.32
C PRO A 367 14.16 5.61 -13.49
N GLU A 368 13.31 6.63 -13.42
CA GLU A 368 13.15 7.67 -14.44
C GLU A 368 13.21 9.07 -13.83
N LEU A 369 13.94 9.98 -14.49
CA LEU A 369 14.01 11.40 -14.15
C LEU A 369 13.63 12.25 -15.36
N GLU A 370 12.62 13.12 -15.22
CA GLU A 370 12.27 14.15 -16.18
C GLU A 370 12.49 15.54 -15.57
N ILE A 371 13.58 16.18 -15.92
CA ILE A 371 14.02 17.41 -15.28
C ILE A 371 13.94 18.57 -16.28
N TYR A 372 13.08 19.55 -16.00
CA TYR A 372 12.86 20.72 -16.83
C TYR A 372 13.37 22.02 -16.18
N ALA A 373 14.03 21.93 -15.00
CA ALA A 373 14.64 23.04 -14.28
C ALA A 373 16.17 22.92 -14.27
N ASP A 374 16.88 24.05 -14.08
CA ASP A 374 18.35 24.10 -14.20
C ASP A 374 19.06 23.97 -12.83
N ASP A 375 18.48 24.57 -11.77
CA ASP A 375 19.11 24.62 -10.44
C ASP A 375 18.53 23.54 -9.54
N VAL A 376 18.95 22.31 -9.75
CA VAL A 376 18.47 21.13 -9.04
C VAL A 376 19.60 20.16 -8.73
N LYS A 377 19.39 19.31 -7.73
CA LYS A 377 20.22 18.15 -7.41
C LYS A 377 19.34 16.91 -7.49
N CYS A 378 19.48 16.17 -8.58
CA CYS A 378 18.70 14.96 -8.80
C CYS A 378 19.62 13.79 -9.10
N ALA A 379 19.40 12.67 -8.43
CA ALA A 379 20.14 11.43 -8.65
C ALA A 379 19.21 10.24 -8.57
N HIS A 380 19.51 9.21 -9.36
CA HIS A 380 18.89 7.91 -9.18
C HIS A 380 19.92 6.79 -9.29
N GLY A 381 19.63 5.65 -8.63
CA GLY A 381 20.43 4.45 -8.70
C GLY A 381 19.57 3.20 -8.58
N ALA A 382 19.90 2.18 -9.35
CA ALA A 382 19.32 0.86 -9.19
C ALA A 382 20.41 -0.21 -9.18
N THR A 383 20.32 -1.16 -8.26
CA THR A 383 21.22 -2.30 -8.19
C THR A 383 20.43 -3.60 -8.14
N THR A 384 20.96 -4.61 -8.80
CA THR A 384 20.43 -5.97 -8.73
C THR A 384 21.60 -6.93 -8.58
N GLY A 385 21.56 -7.78 -7.58
CA GLY A 385 22.65 -8.69 -7.30
C GLY A 385 22.23 -9.90 -6.49
N GLN A 386 23.20 -10.73 -6.20
CA GLN A 386 23.12 -11.84 -5.27
C GLN A 386 23.89 -11.50 -4.00
N LEU A 387 23.78 -12.34 -2.98
CA LEU A 387 24.57 -12.18 -1.75
C LEU A 387 26.08 -12.15 -2.07
N ASP A 388 26.79 -11.21 -1.45
CA ASP A 388 28.24 -11.09 -1.59
C ASP A 388 28.94 -12.29 -0.96
N GLU A 389 29.60 -13.10 -1.81
CA GLU A 389 30.35 -14.29 -1.37
C GLU A 389 31.57 -13.94 -0.48
N GLU A 390 32.14 -12.76 -0.62
CA GLU A 390 33.22 -12.30 0.28
C GLU A 390 32.68 -12.02 1.68
N ALA A 391 31.50 -11.40 1.78
CA ALA A 391 30.80 -11.19 3.05
C ALA A 391 30.39 -12.52 3.70
N VAL A 392 29.86 -13.48 2.92
CA VAL A 392 29.61 -14.85 3.39
C VAL A 392 30.88 -15.51 3.91
N PHE A 393 31.99 -15.41 3.16
CA PHE A 393 33.28 -15.96 3.57
C PHE A 393 33.78 -15.32 4.85
N ALA A 394 33.66 -14.00 4.99
CA ALA A 394 34.07 -13.27 6.19
C ALA A 394 33.34 -13.74 7.47
N LEU A 395 32.02 -14.02 7.36
CA LEU A 395 31.24 -14.60 8.46
C LEU A 395 31.67 -16.05 8.76
N ARG A 396 31.96 -16.85 7.74
CA ARG A 396 32.45 -18.23 7.89
C ARG A 396 33.78 -18.30 8.60
N THR A 397 34.69 -17.37 8.36
CA THR A 397 35.98 -17.31 9.10
C THR A 397 35.82 -17.04 10.58
N ARG A 398 34.64 -16.57 11.02
CA ARG A 398 34.27 -16.33 12.42
C ARG A 398 33.47 -17.49 13.02
N GLY A 399 33.37 -18.62 12.32
CA GLY A 399 32.72 -19.84 12.81
C GLY A 399 31.22 -19.96 12.44
N ILE A 400 30.65 -19.00 11.72
CA ILE A 400 29.25 -19.06 11.26
C ILE A 400 29.19 -19.95 10.02
N ASP A 401 28.25 -20.90 9.98
CA ASP A 401 28.09 -21.72 8.79
C ASP A 401 27.55 -20.90 7.59
N ALA A 402 27.72 -21.41 6.37
CA ALA A 402 27.44 -20.67 5.16
C ALA A 402 25.95 -20.32 5.01
N GLN A 403 25.04 -21.16 5.50
CA GLN A 403 23.60 -20.94 5.36
C GLN A 403 23.12 -19.88 6.36
N THR A 404 23.58 -19.97 7.59
CA THR A 404 23.35 -18.94 8.61
C THR A 404 23.93 -17.58 8.18
N ALA A 405 25.14 -17.56 7.61
CA ALA A 405 25.74 -16.34 7.08
C ALA A 405 24.88 -15.68 5.98
N ARG A 406 24.32 -16.49 5.07
CA ARG A 406 23.40 -15.98 4.02
C ARG A 406 22.13 -15.41 4.62
N GLY A 407 21.52 -16.08 5.60
CA GLY A 407 20.35 -15.60 6.32
C GLY A 407 20.60 -14.25 6.99
N LEU A 408 21.73 -14.12 7.72
CA LEU A 408 22.13 -12.88 8.37
C LEU A 408 22.30 -11.72 7.38
N LEU A 409 22.97 -11.95 6.27
CA LEU A 409 23.18 -10.91 5.25
C LEU A 409 21.87 -10.50 4.59
N THR A 410 20.93 -11.44 4.43
CA THR A 410 19.59 -11.12 3.90
C THR A 410 18.78 -10.27 4.89
N LEU A 411 18.85 -10.59 6.20
CA LEU A 411 18.21 -9.78 7.23
C LEU A 411 18.86 -8.40 7.33
N ALA A 412 20.18 -8.30 7.28
CA ALA A 412 20.90 -7.03 7.28
C ALA A 412 20.50 -6.15 6.08
N PHE A 413 20.32 -6.75 4.89
CA PHE A 413 19.85 -6.04 3.71
C PHE A 413 18.44 -5.46 3.91
N ALA A 414 17.52 -6.22 4.52
CA ALA A 414 16.18 -5.72 4.86
C ALA A 414 16.24 -4.63 5.95
N GLY A 415 17.11 -4.82 6.95
CA GLY A 415 17.29 -3.94 8.11
C GLY A 415 17.59 -2.49 7.75
N GLU A 416 18.32 -2.23 6.66
CA GLU A 416 18.64 -0.87 6.23
C GLU A 416 17.40 0.01 5.92
N VAL A 417 16.25 -0.59 5.54
CA VAL A 417 14.98 0.15 5.42
C VAL A 417 14.31 0.28 6.79
N LEU A 418 14.42 -0.76 7.62
CA LEU A 418 13.77 -0.81 8.93
C LEU A 418 14.42 0.13 9.96
N GLU A 419 15.69 0.47 9.80
CA GLU A 419 16.37 1.49 10.62
C GLU A 419 15.71 2.87 10.56
N GLN A 420 14.89 3.12 9.51
CA GLN A 420 14.14 4.37 9.33
C GLN A 420 12.72 4.30 9.90
N VAL A 421 12.30 3.15 10.42
CA VAL A 421 10.96 2.94 10.98
C VAL A 421 10.95 3.38 12.44
N ASP A 422 10.21 4.45 12.76
CA ASP A 422 10.12 5.01 14.11
C ASP A 422 9.30 4.16 15.11
N LEU A 423 8.51 3.20 14.62
CA LEU A 423 7.67 2.33 15.44
C LEU A 423 8.33 0.96 15.60
N ASP A 424 8.97 0.71 16.75
CA ASP A 424 9.65 -0.55 17.08
C ASP A 424 8.78 -1.78 16.79
N ALA A 425 7.51 -1.75 17.17
CA ALA A 425 6.59 -2.87 16.94
C ALA A 425 6.35 -3.18 15.44
N ILE A 426 6.46 -2.20 14.55
CA ILE A 426 6.41 -2.41 13.09
C ILE A 426 7.74 -2.98 12.62
N ALA A 427 8.88 -2.43 13.05
CA ALA A 427 10.20 -2.92 12.69
C ALA A 427 10.35 -4.41 13.11
N GLU A 428 10.08 -4.75 14.36
CA GLU A 428 10.10 -6.12 14.89
C GLU A 428 9.16 -7.06 14.12
N ARG A 429 7.93 -6.60 13.81
CA ARG A 429 6.97 -7.39 13.03
C ARG A 429 7.52 -7.72 11.66
N VAL A 430 8.09 -6.75 10.96
CA VAL A 430 8.64 -6.93 9.62
C VAL A 430 9.90 -7.80 9.66
N GLU A 431 10.80 -7.62 10.63
CA GLU A 431 11.95 -8.48 10.82
C GLU A 431 11.55 -9.95 11.01
N LEU A 432 10.58 -10.21 11.89
CA LEU A 432 10.04 -11.56 12.11
C LEU A 432 9.40 -12.14 10.84
N ALA A 433 8.66 -11.34 10.09
CA ALA A 433 8.04 -11.78 8.85
C ALA A 433 9.09 -12.08 7.76
N VAL A 434 10.13 -11.27 7.64
CA VAL A 434 11.27 -11.52 6.73
C VAL A 434 12.04 -12.77 7.17
N ALA A 435 12.33 -12.92 8.45
CA ALA A 435 13.01 -14.10 8.99
C ALA A 435 12.20 -15.39 8.73
N GLY A 436 10.87 -15.34 8.91
CA GLY A 436 9.97 -16.47 8.65
C GLY A 436 9.85 -16.83 7.17
N LYS A 437 10.19 -15.92 6.26
CA LYS A 437 10.19 -16.14 4.81
C LYS A 437 11.53 -16.61 4.27
N LEU A 438 12.60 -16.52 5.07
CA LEU A 438 13.89 -16.99 4.62
C LEU A 438 13.85 -18.48 4.27
N PRO A 439 14.52 -18.90 3.20
CA PRO A 439 14.58 -20.30 2.83
C PRO A 439 14.98 -21.19 3.99
N GLU A 440 14.35 -22.35 4.17
CA GLU A 440 14.71 -23.34 5.20
C GLU A 440 16.20 -23.71 5.16
N ARG A 441 16.82 -23.63 3.97
CA ARG A 441 18.25 -23.81 3.79
C ARG A 441 19.11 -22.75 4.53
N PHE A 442 18.53 -21.60 4.91
CA PHE A 442 19.19 -20.56 5.70
C PHE A 442 18.91 -20.82 7.18
N ASN A 443 19.63 -21.76 7.77
CA ASN A 443 19.43 -22.24 9.14
C ASN A 443 19.58 -21.12 10.20
N LEU A 444 18.49 -20.40 10.49
CA LEU A 444 18.47 -19.36 11.52
C LEU A 444 18.15 -19.90 12.93
N ALA A 445 17.70 -21.15 13.06
CA ALA A 445 17.41 -21.74 14.36
C ALA A 445 18.64 -21.73 15.29
N GLY A 446 19.84 -21.91 14.74
CA GLY A 446 21.08 -21.77 15.49
C GLY A 446 21.43 -20.35 15.95
N LEU A 447 20.83 -19.31 15.34
CA LEU A 447 21.08 -17.92 15.73
C LEU A 447 20.29 -17.51 16.97
N VAL A 448 19.06 -17.98 17.11
CA VAL A 448 18.23 -17.72 18.28
C VAL A 448 18.88 -18.36 19.52
N GLU A 449 19.46 -19.56 19.37
CA GLU A 449 20.20 -20.22 20.44
C GLU A 449 21.51 -19.47 20.77
N THR A 450 22.23 -18.95 19.77
CA THR A 450 23.49 -18.21 19.97
C THR A 450 23.23 -16.83 20.59
N ALA A 451 22.18 -16.13 20.17
CA ALA A 451 21.81 -14.83 20.75
C ALA A 451 21.29 -14.98 22.17
N ALA A 452 20.55 -16.05 22.50
CA ALA A 452 20.14 -16.36 23.87
C ALA A 452 21.33 -16.65 24.76
N ALA A 453 22.32 -17.40 24.28
CA ALA A 453 23.55 -17.72 25.03
C ALA A 453 24.44 -16.49 25.28
N LEU A 454 24.47 -15.52 24.37
CA LEU A 454 25.23 -14.27 24.53
C LEU A 454 24.57 -13.26 25.48
N ASN A 455 23.27 -13.37 25.71
CA ASN A 455 22.54 -12.53 26.68
C ASN A 455 22.55 -13.11 28.11
N GLU A 456 23.06 -14.32 28.30
CA GLU A 456 23.20 -14.97 29.62
C GLU A 456 24.63 -14.83 30.23
N GLU A 457 25.60 -14.26 29.50
CA GLU A 457 26.92 -13.86 29.97
C GLU A 457 26.98 -12.34 30.29
#